data_8becccf832a5ba70727da1cae2fae3c6
#
_entry.id   8becccf832a5ba70727da1cae2fae3c6
#
_cell.length_a   1.000
_cell.length_b   1.000
_cell.length_c   1.000
_cell.angle_alpha   90.00
_cell.angle_beta   90.00
_cell.angle_gamma   90.00
#
_symmetry.space_group_name_H-M   'P 1'
#
loop_
_entity.id
_entity.type
_entity.pdbx_description
1 polymer ?
#
loop_
_entity_poly.entity_id
_entity_poly.type
_entity_poly.pdbx_seq_one_letter_code
_entity_poly.pdbx_strand_id
1 'polypeptide(L)'
;MGGERGTFLTTHWSLIEDAKKHQDKDRALIGLLLERYWKPVYCYLRRKGYDNEQAKDLTQGFFHEIILNRHLIERADVSKGRFRTLLLHALNQYLIDEQRRESARKHIPKDKLVPLDIADPPTLPETLCELDAEQSFNYVWKADLLERVFTEVRDWYLERGMETHWYVFRDRLLQPTLEDRQTPSLSQICRRYGIDNEATASNMLKTVKRLFRSVLEKHVRQTVASGEAVEEELREIFRFLEKERTN
;
A
#
# COMPACT_ATOMS: atom_id res chain seq x y z
N MET A 1 15.37 11.06 -34.04
CA MET A 1 13.93 11.05 -33.85
C MET A 1 13.53 9.62 -33.48
N GLY A 2 13.27 9.34 -32.24
CA GLY A 2 12.82 8.06 -31.71
C GLY A 2 12.13 8.34 -30.38
N GLY A 3 10.83 8.64 -30.45
CA GLY A 3 10.01 8.82 -29.26
C GLY A 3 9.89 7.50 -28.53
N GLU A 4 10.48 7.39 -27.36
CA GLU A 4 10.15 6.35 -26.40
C GLU A 4 8.64 6.41 -26.14
N ARG A 5 7.94 5.37 -26.57
CA ARG A 5 6.56 5.13 -26.18
C ARG A 5 6.58 4.94 -24.66
N GLY A 6 6.23 5.98 -23.93
CA GLY A 6 6.00 5.89 -22.50
C GLY A 6 5.04 4.73 -22.26
N THR A 7 5.53 3.72 -21.56
CA THR A 7 4.69 2.64 -21.04
C THR A 7 3.63 3.32 -20.17
N PHE A 8 2.40 3.38 -20.64
CA PHE A 8 1.26 3.87 -19.87
C PHE A 8 1.18 3.00 -18.63
N LEU A 9 1.60 3.56 -17.49
CA LEU A 9 1.47 2.90 -16.21
C LEU A 9 -0.02 2.65 -15.99
N THR A 10 -0.40 1.38 -16.04
CA THR A 10 -1.78 0.95 -15.82
C THR A 10 -2.17 1.33 -14.40
N THR A 11 -3.07 2.29 -14.24
CA THR A 11 -3.60 2.70 -12.94
C THR A 11 -4.62 1.69 -12.44
N HIS A 12 -4.89 1.63 -11.14
CA HIS A 12 -5.99 0.81 -10.61
C HIS A 12 -7.31 1.20 -11.28
N TRP A 13 -7.51 2.48 -11.55
CA TRP A 13 -8.67 3.00 -12.25
C TRP A 13 -8.72 2.54 -13.70
N SER A 14 -7.61 2.53 -14.43
CA SER A 14 -7.58 2.03 -15.81
C SER A 14 -7.80 0.52 -15.89
N LEU A 15 -7.31 -0.25 -14.91
CA LEU A 15 -7.60 -1.68 -14.80
C LEU A 15 -9.09 -1.93 -14.54
N ILE A 16 -9.71 -1.11 -13.69
CA ILE A 16 -11.15 -1.17 -13.43
C ILE A 16 -11.96 -0.84 -14.68
N GLU A 17 -11.58 0.21 -15.42
CA GLU A 17 -12.24 0.57 -16.69
C GLU A 17 -12.05 -0.51 -17.76
N ASP A 18 -10.88 -1.11 -17.82
CA ASP A 18 -10.58 -2.23 -18.73
C ASP A 18 -11.37 -3.50 -18.34
N ALA A 19 -11.50 -3.79 -17.03
CA ALA A 19 -12.31 -4.90 -16.54
C ALA A 19 -13.80 -4.72 -16.83
N LYS A 20 -14.31 -3.48 -16.85
CA LYS A 20 -15.68 -3.18 -17.32
C LYS A 20 -15.94 -3.63 -18.76
N LYS A 21 -14.89 -3.65 -19.58
CA LYS A 21 -14.99 -3.92 -21.02
C LYS A 21 -14.68 -5.38 -21.41
N HIS A 22 -13.85 -6.10 -20.62
CA HIS A 22 -13.30 -7.41 -21.00
C HIS A 22 -13.23 -8.38 -19.82
N GLN A 23 -13.88 -9.53 -19.91
CA GLN A 23 -13.95 -10.56 -18.85
C GLN A 23 -12.60 -11.16 -18.45
N ASP A 24 -11.66 -11.30 -19.38
CA ASP A 24 -10.37 -11.96 -19.10
C ASP A 24 -9.39 -11.12 -18.26
N LYS A 25 -9.62 -9.80 -18.14
CA LYS A 25 -8.77 -8.88 -17.35
C LYS A 25 -9.13 -8.85 -15.86
N ASP A 26 -10.23 -9.45 -15.47
CA ASP A 26 -10.69 -9.53 -14.09
C ASP A 26 -9.65 -10.20 -13.18
N ARG A 27 -8.97 -11.26 -13.64
CA ARG A 27 -7.93 -11.96 -12.85
C ARG A 27 -6.72 -11.11 -12.52
N ALA A 28 -6.24 -10.27 -13.45
CA ALA A 28 -5.10 -9.38 -13.21
C ALA A 28 -5.47 -8.28 -12.21
N LEU A 29 -6.68 -7.69 -12.35
CA LEU A 29 -7.21 -6.72 -11.40
C LEU A 29 -7.36 -7.31 -10.01
N ILE A 30 -7.90 -8.51 -9.92
CA ILE A 30 -8.07 -9.25 -8.68
C ILE A 30 -6.73 -9.50 -8.00
N GLY A 31 -5.76 -10.04 -8.73
CA GLY A 31 -4.41 -10.27 -8.21
C GLY A 31 -3.80 -8.99 -7.64
N LEU A 32 -3.92 -7.88 -8.37
CA LEU A 32 -3.45 -6.58 -7.92
C LEU A 32 -4.18 -6.08 -6.65
N LEU A 33 -5.51 -6.22 -6.61
CA LEU A 33 -6.31 -5.79 -5.46
C LEU A 33 -6.01 -6.63 -4.23
N LEU A 34 -5.88 -7.96 -4.40
CA LEU A 34 -5.47 -8.86 -3.35
C LEU A 34 -4.09 -8.48 -2.83
N GLU A 35 -3.09 -8.40 -3.69
CA GLU A 35 -1.71 -8.08 -3.31
C GLU A 35 -1.62 -6.78 -2.49
N ARG A 36 -2.40 -5.76 -2.83
CA ARG A 36 -2.28 -4.42 -2.25
C ARG A 36 -3.24 -4.11 -1.12
N TYR A 37 -4.36 -4.82 -1.02
CA TYR A 37 -5.43 -4.45 -0.10
C TYR A 37 -5.85 -5.54 0.89
N TRP A 38 -5.38 -6.78 0.76
CA TRP A 38 -5.77 -7.83 1.68
C TRP A 38 -5.36 -7.54 3.13
N LYS A 39 -4.10 -7.06 3.35
CA LYS A 39 -3.61 -6.69 4.69
C LYS A 39 -4.44 -5.57 5.32
N PRO A 40 -4.67 -4.41 4.64
CA PRO A 40 -5.56 -3.37 5.15
C PRO A 40 -6.96 -3.87 5.48
N VAL A 41 -7.57 -4.68 4.60
CA VAL A 41 -8.91 -5.26 4.81
C VAL A 41 -8.92 -6.19 6.03
N TYR A 42 -7.96 -7.09 6.12
CA TYR A 42 -7.82 -8.00 7.26
C TYR A 42 -7.66 -7.22 8.59
N CYS A 43 -6.77 -6.24 8.64
CA CYS A 43 -6.56 -5.41 9.84
C CYS A 43 -7.81 -4.61 10.22
N TYR A 44 -8.54 -4.09 9.24
CA TYR A 44 -9.84 -3.45 9.47
C TYR A 44 -10.82 -4.39 10.17
N LEU A 45 -10.96 -5.62 9.68
CA LEU A 45 -11.87 -6.63 10.25
C LEU A 45 -11.46 -7.02 11.67
N ARG A 46 -10.15 -7.22 11.91
CA ARG A 46 -9.61 -7.47 13.25
C ARG A 46 -9.97 -6.34 14.22
N ARG A 47 -9.88 -5.08 13.78
CA ARG A 47 -10.26 -3.90 14.58
C ARG A 47 -11.77 -3.75 14.79
N LYS A 48 -12.58 -4.32 13.89
CA LYS A 48 -14.04 -4.44 14.07
C LYS A 48 -14.45 -5.51 15.11
N GLY A 49 -13.48 -6.28 15.64
CA GLY A 49 -13.71 -7.28 16.67
C GLY A 49 -13.85 -8.71 16.14
N TYR A 50 -13.69 -8.94 14.85
CA TYR A 50 -13.66 -10.30 14.29
C TYR A 50 -12.39 -11.02 14.75
N ASP A 51 -12.49 -12.30 15.10
CA ASP A 51 -11.33 -13.12 15.40
C ASP A 51 -10.46 -13.39 14.16
N ASN A 52 -9.36 -14.13 14.34
CA ASN A 52 -8.41 -14.38 13.24
C ASN A 52 -9.06 -15.13 12.07
N GLU A 53 -9.78 -16.21 12.36
CA GLU A 53 -10.38 -17.05 11.33
C GLU A 53 -11.56 -16.34 10.65
N GLN A 54 -12.41 -15.67 11.41
CA GLN A 54 -13.48 -14.83 10.87
C GLN A 54 -12.94 -13.72 9.96
N ALA A 55 -11.87 -13.03 10.37
CA ALA A 55 -11.27 -11.98 9.57
C ALA A 55 -10.67 -12.52 8.26
N LYS A 56 -10.05 -13.71 8.29
CA LYS A 56 -9.55 -14.38 7.07
C LYS A 56 -10.71 -14.75 6.14
N ASP A 57 -11.74 -15.42 6.66
CA ASP A 57 -12.89 -15.84 5.88
C ASP A 57 -13.64 -14.66 5.26
N LEU A 58 -13.86 -13.60 6.03
CA LEU A 58 -14.49 -12.36 5.54
C LEU A 58 -13.61 -11.63 4.52
N THR A 59 -12.29 -11.63 4.67
CA THR A 59 -11.37 -11.05 3.69
C THR A 59 -11.48 -11.81 2.37
N GLN A 60 -11.43 -13.14 2.40
CA GLN A 60 -11.59 -13.99 1.21
C GLN A 60 -12.95 -13.80 0.56
N GLY A 61 -14.02 -13.84 1.35
CA GLY A 61 -15.39 -13.64 0.87
C GLY A 61 -15.59 -12.27 0.23
N PHE A 62 -15.04 -11.22 0.83
CA PHE A 62 -15.11 -9.86 0.29
C PHE A 62 -14.45 -9.75 -1.09
N PHE A 63 -13.23 -10.23 -1.24
CA PHE A 63 -12.57 -10.20 -2.55
C PHE A 63 -13.27 -11.10 -3.57
N HIS A 64 -13.80 -12.23 -3.15
CA HIS A 64 -14.62 -13.09 -4.01
C HIS A 64 -15.91 -12.38 -4.48
N GLU A 65 -16.61 -11.67 -3.59
CA GLU A 65 -17.83 -10.90 -3.90
C GLU A 65 -17.53 -9.76 -4.90
N ILE A 66 -16.41 -9.04 -4.71
CA ILE A 66 -15.96 -8.01 -5.67
C ILE A 66 -15.77 -8.61 -7.06
N ILE A 67 -15.19 -9.82 -7.12
CA ILE A 67 -14.90 -10.55 -8.34
C ILE A 67 -16.18 -10.98 -9.06
N LEU A 68 -17.07 -11.64 -8.33
CA LEU A 68 -18.26 -12.27 -8.92
C LEU A 68 -19.33 -11.27 -9.30
N ASN A 69 -19.56 -10.28 -8.43
CA ASN A 69 -20.73 -9.42 -8.57
C ASN A 69 -20.43 -8.11 -9.31
N ARG A 70 -19.17 -7.85 -9.70
CA ARG A 70 -18.76 -6.66 -10.46
C ARG A 70 -19.31 -5.31 -9.96
N HIS A 71 -20.14 -5.31 -8.91
CA HIS A 71 -20.83 -4.11 -8.43
C HIS A 71 -19.87 -3.01 -7.98
N LEU A 72 -18.70 -3.37 -7.43
CA LEU A 72 -17.66 -2.39 -7.11
C LEU A 72 -17.09 -1.77 -8.38
N ILE A 73 -16.78 -2.63 -9.36
CA ILE A 73 -16.18 -2.22 -10.64
C ILE A 73 -17.16 -1.36 -11.43
N GLU A 74 -18.43 -1.74 -11.49
CA GLU A 74 -19.46 -0.99 -12.21
C GLU A 74 -19.78 0.37 -11.58
N ARG A 75 -19.78 0.45 -10.24
CA ARG A 75 -20.02 1.68 -9.48
C ARG A 75 -18.78 2.53 -9.26
N ALA A 76 -17.60 2.01 -9.60
CA ALA A 76 -16.36 2.74 -9.50
C ALA A 76 -16.39 3.95 -10.43
N ASP A 77 -16.36 5.14 -9.83
CA ASP A 77 -16.35 6.42 -10.52
C ASP A 77 -15.06 7.15 -10.17
N VAL A 78 -14.20 7.29 -11.17
CA VAL A 78 -12.90 7.95 -11.05
C VAL A 78 -13.01 9.37 -10.47
N SER A 79 -14.13 10.07 -10.76
CA SER A 79 -14.36 11.42 -10.25
C SER A 79 -14.62 11.49 -8.74
N LYS A 80 -14.92 10.35 -8.10
CA LYS A 80 -15.29 10.27 -6.67
C LYS A 80 -14.12 10.10 -5.70
N GLY A 81 -12.87 10.21 -6.17
CA GLY A 81 -11.73 10.34 -5.27
C GLY A 81 -10.79 9.11 -5.22
N ARG A 82 -10.39 8.72 -4.01
CA ARG A 82 -9.35 7.70 -3.77
C ARG A 82 -9.92 6.29 -3.87
N PHE A 83 -9.24 5.40 -4.58
CA PHE A 83 -9.68 4.00 -4.72
C PHE A 83 -9.86 3.29 -3.36
N ARG A 84 -8.97 3.57 -2.39
CA ARG A 84 -9.08 2.96 -1.05
C ARG A 84 -10.39 3.34 -0.32
N THR A 85 -10.89 4.55 -0.53
CA THR A 85 -12.17 5.00 0.06
C THR A 85 -13.35 4.23 -0.54
N LEU A 86 -13.33 4.03 -1.86
CA LEU A 86 -14.33 3.20 -2.53
C LEU A 86 -14.30 1.75 -2.00
N LEU A 87 -13.10 1.17 -1.86
CA LEU A 87 -12.92 -0.19 -1.35
C LEU A 87 -13.45 -0.33 0.08
N LEU A 88 -13.16 0.65 0.93
CA LEU A 88 -13.63 0.66 2.33
C LEU A 88 -15.16 0.78 2.42
N HIS A 89 -15.75 1.61 1.56
CA HIS A 89 -17.21 1.71 1.47
C HIS A 89 -17.84 0.37 1.04
N ALA A 90 -17.26 -0.28 0.03
CA ALA A 90 -17.72 -1.59 -0.42
C ALA A 90 -17.57 -2.67 0.65
N LEU A 91 -16.47 -2.65 1.42
CA LEU A 91 -16.27 -3.56 2.55
C LEU A 91 -17.35 -3.38 3.61
N ASN A 92 -17.70 -2.14 3.96
CA ASN A 92 -18.79 -1.89 4.91
C ASN A 92 -20.13 -2.41 4.39
N GLN A 93 -20.45 -2.24 3.11
CA GLN A 93 -21.68 -2.80 2.53
C GLN A 93 -21.66 -4.32 2.56
N TYR A 94 -20.53 -4.94 2.19
CA TYR A 94 -20.37 -6.39 2.25
C TYR A 94 -20.62 -6.93 3.67
N LEU A 95 -20.08 -6.29 4.71
CA LEU A 95 -20.28 -6.73 6.10
C LEU A 95 -21.75 -6.63 6.54
N ILE A 96 -22.46 -5.58 6.13
CA ILE A 96 -23.90 -5.45 6.40
C ILE A 96 -24.67 -6.61 5.74
N ASP A 97 -24.33 -6.94 4.49
CA ASP A 97 -24.99 -8.01 3.77
C ASP A 97 -24.66 -9.39 4.34
N GLU A 98 -23.40 -9.62 4.77
CA GLU A 98 -23.02 -10.87 5.47
C GLU A 98 -23.75 -11.03 6.79
N GLN A 99 -23.87 -10.01 7.62
CA GLN A 99 -24.65 -10.06 8.85
C GLN A 99 -26.13 -10.41 8.57
N ARG A 100 -26.72 -9.88 7.49
CA ARG A 100 -28.08 -10.25 7.07
C ARG A 100 -28.17 -11.71 6.58
N ARG A 101 -27.13 -12.19 5.84
CA ARG A 101 -27.06 -13.58 5.36
C ARG A 101 -26.87 -14.57 6.50
N GLU A 102 -26.02 -14.28 7.48
CA GLU A 102 -25.86 -15.10 8.69
C GLU A 102 -27.18 -15.22 9.45
N SER A 103 -27.89 -14.11 9.62
CA SER A 103 -29.22 -14.09 10.24
C SER A 103 -30.25 -14.93 9.45
N ALA A 104 -30.07 -15.05 8.13
CA ALA A 104 -30.92 -15.84 7.24
C ALA A 104 -30.41 -17.27 7.00
N ARG A 105 -29.32 -17.74 7.66
CA ARG A 105 -28.66 -19.06 7.49
C ARG A 105 -28.25 -19.42 6.05
N LYS A 106 -27.83 -18.47 5.25
CA LYS A 106 -27.31 -18.70 3.89
C LYS A 106 -25.80 -18.44 3.87
N HIS A 107 -25.00 -19.50 3.98
CA HIS A 107 -23.54 -19.44 3.80
C HIS A 107 -23.12 -19.58 2.32
N ILE A 108 -22.06 -18.87 1.93
CA ILE A 108 -21.37 -19.11 0.66
C ILE A 108 -20.65 -20.47 0.76
N PRO A 109 -20.81 -21.38 -0.22
CA PRO A 109 -20.08 -22.65 -0.23
C PRO A 109 -18.57 -22.42 -0.24
N LYS A 110 -17.82 -23.15 0.61
CA LYS A 110 -16.36 -22.99 0.80
C LYS A 110 -15.55 -23.23 -0.49
N ASP A 111 -16.05 -24.05 -1.41
CA ASP A 111 -15.45 -24.35 -2.71
C ASP A 111 -15.42 -23.17 -3.69
N LYS A 112 -16.16 -22.10 -3.39
CA LYS A 112 -16.23 -20.88 -4.20
C LYS A 112 -15.34 -19.74 -3.67
N LEU A 113 -14.66 -19.93 -2.56
CA LEU A 113 -13.78 -18.91 -1.99
C LEU A 113 -12.49 -18.80 -2.81
N VAL A 114 -12.02 -17.57 -3.02
CA VAL A 114 -10.70 -17.32 -3.63
C VAL A 114 -9.64 -17.77 -2.63
N PRO A 115 -8.74 -18.70 -3.00
CA PRO A 115 -7.69 -19.12 -2.08
C PRO A 115 -6.76 -17.94 -1.83
N LEU A 116 -6.83 -17.37 -0.65
CA LEU A 116 -5.86 -16.45 -0.08
C LEU A 116 -5.02 -17.28 0.89
N ASP A 117 -3.78 -17.50 0.51
CA ASP A 117 -2.80 -18.08 1.44
C ASP A 117 -2.40 -16.99 2.46
N ILE A 118 -3.22 -16.81 3.47
CA ILE A 118 -2.91 -16.00 4.65
C ILE A 118 -2.25 -16.95 5.67
N ALA A 119 -1.16 -17.59 5.27
CA ALA A 119 -0.41 -18.51 6.13
C ALA A 119 0.14 -17.77 7.36
N ASP A 120 0.49 -16.51 7.18
CA ASP A 120 1.09 -15.68 8.23
C ASP A 120 0.35 -14.33 8.30
N PRO A 121 -0.75 -14.25 9.09
CA PRO A 121 -1.47 -12.99 9.23
C PRO A 121 -0.55 -11.93 9.84
N PRO A 122 -0.60 -10.68 9.36
CA PRO A 122 0.25 -9.64 9.90
C PRO A 122 0.02 -9.50 11.40
N THR A 123 1.10 -9.54 12.17
CA THR A 123 1.05 -9.16 13.58
C THR A 123 0.54 -7.71 13.63
N LEU A 124 -0.55 -7.48 14.36
CA LEU A 124 -1.05 -6.12 14.53
C LEU A 124 -0.05 -5.35 15.39
N PRO A 125 0.61 -4.30 14.87
CA PRO A 125 1.47 -3.45 15.70
C PRO A 125 0.68 -2.91 16.90
N GLU A 126 1.34 -2.76 18.05
CA GLU A 126 0.72 -2.19 19.25
C GLU A 126 0.12 -0.81 18.97
N THR A 127 0.76 -0.02 18.11
CA THR A 127 0.27 1.28 17.65
C THR A 127 -1.13 1.22 17.00
N LEU A 128 -1.53 0.06 16.46
CA LEU A 128 -2.89 -0.10 15.94
C LEU A 128 -3.93 -0.28 17.06
N CYS A 129 -3.53 -0.60 18.28
CA CYS A 129 -4.48 -0.83 19.38
C CYS A 129 -5.27 0.44 19.75
N GLU A 130 -4.74 1.62 19.50
CA GLU A 130 -5.38 2.92 19.77
C GLU A 130 -6.19 3.45 18.58
N LEU A 131 -6.04 2.87 17.39
CA LEU A 131 -6.72 3.32 16.19
C LEU A 131 -8.09 2.66 16.03
N ASP A 132 -9.05 3.41 15.47
CA ASP A 132 -10.29 2.81 14.98
C ASP A 132 -10.06 1.94 13.73
N ALA A 133 -11.11 1.27 13.24
CA ALA A 133 -10.97 0.35 12.12
C ALA A 133 -10.55 1.06 10.81
N GLU A 134 -11.09 2.25 10.52
CA GLU A 134 -10.75 3.02 9.31
C GLU A 134 -9.34 3.60 9.39
N GLN A 135 -8.95 4.09 10.55
CA GLN A 135 -7.59 4.55 10.81
C GLN A 135 -6.58 3.41 10.65
N SER A 136 -6.91 2.21 11.17
CA SER A 136 -6.06 1.01 11.03
C SER A 136 -5.92 0.58 9.57
N PHE A 137 -7.00 0.59 8.79
CA PHE A 137 -6.95 0.33 7.34
C PHE A 137 -6.01 1.31 6.63
N ASN A 138 -6.17 2.60 6.89
CA ASN A 138 -5.36 3.64 6.25
C ASN A 138 -3.90 3.58 6.69
N TYR A 139 -3.63 3.25 7.95
CA TYR A 139 -2.28 3.06 8.49
C TYR A 139 -1.58 1.91 7.76
N VAL A 140 -2.18 0.72 7.76
CA VAL A 140 -1.61 -0.48 7.13
C VAL A 140 -1.42 -0.28 5.63
N TRP A 141 -2.36 0.38 4.96
CA TRP A 141 -2.22 0.72 3.54
C TRP A 141 -1.02 1.63 3.27
N LYS A 142 -0.79 2.67 4.09
CA LYS A 142 0.37 3.57 3.96
C LYS A 142 1.67 2.84 4.24
N ALA A 143 1.72 2.04 5.29
CA ALA A 143 2.91 1.25 5.65
C ALA A 143 3.31 0.28 4.52
N ASP A 144 2.34 -0.47 3.99
CA ASP A 144 2.57 -1.42 2.90
C ASP A 144 2.98 -0.72 1.57
N LEU A 145 2.40 0.44 1.28
CA LEU A 145 2.84 1.27 0.15
C LEU A 145 4.29 1.73 0.30
N LEU A 146 4.68 2.20 1.48
CA LEU A 146 6.04 2.67 1.76
C LEU A 146 7.05 1.52 1.71
N GLU A 147 6.70 0.35 2.22
CA GLU A 147 7.54 -0.85 2.15
C GLU A 147 7.88 -1.20 0.69
N ARG A 148 6.87 -1.20 -0.20
CA ARG A 148 7.09 -1.42 -1.65
C ARG A 148 7.98 -0.36 -2.27
N VAL A 149 7.76 0.92 -1.96
CA VAL A 149 8.57 2.03 -2.46
C VAL A 149 10.01 1.91 -1.99
N PHE A 150 10.24 1.60 -0.71
CA PHE A 150 11.60 1.40 -0.18
C PHE A 150 12.28 0.19 -0.82
N THR A 151 11.56 -0.89 -1.04
CA THR A 151 12.09 -2.07 -1.73
C THR A 151 12.48 -1.73 -3.17
N GLU A 152 11.62 -1.06 -3.96
CA GLU A 152 11.91 -0.65 -5.34
C GLU A 152 13.14 0.28 -5.40
N VAL A 153 13.24 1.25 -4.49
CA VAL A 153 14.38 2.17 -4.41
C VAL A 153 15.66 1.44 -4.02
N ARG A 154 15.61 0.54 -3.03
CA ARG A 154 16.75 -0.29 -2.61
C ARG A 154 17.27 -1.11 -3.78
N ASP A 155 16.38 -1.86 -4.42
CA ASP A 155 16.75 -2.80 -5.48
C ASP A 155 17.34 -2.06 -6.68
N TRP A 156 16.80 -0.87 -7.01
CA TRP A 156 17.35 0.01 -8.05
C TRP A 156 18.81 0.38 -7.81
N TYR A 157 19.19 0.67 -6.55
CA TYR A 157 20.58 1.00 -6.19
C TYR A 157 21.48 -0.22 -6.13
N LEU A 158 21.01 -1.35 -5.60
CA LEU A 158 21.77 -2.60 -5.52
C LEU A 158 22.10 -3.14 -6.91
N GLU A 159 21.14 -3.19 -7.81
CA GLU A 159 21.33 -3.66 -9.19
C GLU A 159 22.39 -2.86 -9.97
N ARG A 160 22.70 -1.64 -9.54
CA ARG A 160 23.67 -0.73 -10.18
C ARG A 160 25.02 -0.67 -9.47
N GLY A 161 25.24 -1.49 -8.44
CA GLY A 161 26.45 -1.44 -7.63
C GLY A 161 26.62 -0.14 -6.86
N MET A 162 25.49 0.52 -6.54
CA MET A 162 25.43 1.81 -5.84
C MET A 162 24.84 1.66 -4.43
N GLU A 163 25.02 0.52 -3.82
CA GLU A 163 24.43 0.14 -2.53
C GLU A 163 24.78 1.12 -1.40
N THR A 164 25.95 1.77 -1.46
CA THR A 164 26.35 2.77 -0.48
C THR A 164 25.35 3.93 -0.41
N HIS A 165 24.78 4.36 -1.55
CA HIS A 165 23.74 5.40 -1.58
C HIS A 165 22.52 4.99 -0.76
N TRP A 166 22.07 3.74 -0.94
CA TRP A 166 20.95 3.18 -0.18
C TRP A 166 21.26 3.10 1.31
N TYR A 167 22.44 2.56 1.68
CA TYR A 167 22.81 2.43 3.09
C TYR A 167 22.91 3.78 3.81
N VAL A 168 23.48 4.80 3.15
CA VAL A 168 23.51 6.19 3.67
C VAL A 168 22.10 6.71 3.92
N PHE A 169 21.18 6.48 2.99
CA PHE A 169 19.78 6.91 3.14
C PHE A 169 19.07 6.11 4.24
N ARG A 170 19.23 4.79 4.28
CA ARG A 170 18.65 3.92 5.29
C ARG A 170 19.09 4.33 6.70
N ASP A 171 20.39 4.41 6.94
CA ASP A 171 20.94 4.64 8.28
C ASP A 171 20.71 6.09 8.75
N ARG A 172 20.68 7.05 7.83
CA ARG A 172 20.50 8.46 8.17
C ARG A 172 19.06 8.89 8.32
N LEU A 173 18.12 8.21 7.65
CA LEU A 173 16.72 8.63 7.57
C LEU A 173 15.74 7.52 7.96
N LEU A 174 15.84 6.32 7.39
CA LEU A 174 14.83 5.30 7.62
C LEU A 174 14.92 4.69 9.01
N GLN A 175 16.09 4.17 9.40
CA GLN A 175 16.25 3.53 10.71
C GLN A 175 15.95 4.48 11.88
N PRO A 176 16.45 5.74 11.90
CA PRO A 176 16.08 6.67 12.96
C PRO A 176 14.59 6.97 13.02
N THR A 177 13.91 6.97 11.86
CA THR A 177 12.46 7.22 11.79
C THR A 177 11.63 6.01 12.25
N LEU A 178 12.04 4.79 11.86
CA LEU A 178 11.27 3.56 12.13
C LEU A 178 11.58 2.93 13.50
N GLU A 179 12.78 3.17 14.06
CA GLU A 179 13.29 2.49 15.25
C GLU A 179 13.51 3.46 16.42
N ASP A 180 13.01 4.70 16.33
CA ASP A 180 13.22 5.80 17.32
C ASP A 180 14.67 5.93 17.79
N ARG A 181 15.60 5.83 16.82
CA ARG A 181 17.04 5.93 17.08
C ARG A 181 17.56 7.33 16.83
N GLN A 182 18.60 7.72 17.59
CA GLN A 182 19.34 8.94 17.30
C GLN A 182 19.84 8.97 15.85
N THR A 183 19.56 10.06 15.14
CA THR A 183 20.01 10.27 13.78
C THR A 183 21.54 10.45 13.74
N PRO A 184 22.33 9.54 13.13
CA PRO A 184 23.78 9.68 13.09
C PRO A 184 24.19 10.91 12.30
N SER A 185 25.30 11.57 12.68
CA SER A 185 25.85 12.72 11.94
C SER A 185 26.38 12.27 10.56
N LEU A 186 26.49 13.21 9.61
CA LEU A 186 27.10 12.93 8.31
C LEU A 186 28.55 12.45 8.46
N SER A 187 29.30 13.01 9.41
CA SER A 187 30.66 12.57 9.74
C SER A 187 30.72 11.10 10.20
N GLN A 188 29.75 10.65 11.01
CA GLN A 188 29.65 9.24 11.41
C GLN A 188 29.31 8.34 10.23
N ILE A 189 28.42 8.77 9.34
CA ILE A 189 28.08 8.05 8.10
C ILE A 189 29.29 7.93 7.18
N CYS A 190 30.05 9.03 6.97
CA CYS A 190 31.26 9.00 6.16
C CYS A 190 32.28 8.00 6.69
N ARG A 191 32.53 8.00 7.99
CA ARG A 191 33.45 7.04 8.63
C ARG A 191 32.98 5.59 8.48
N ARG A 192 31.67 5.34 8.62
CA ARG A 192 31.09 3.99 8.51
C ARG A 192 31.22 3.40 7.11
N TYR A 193 31.03 4.20 6.08
CA TYR A 193 30.96 3.76 4.69
C TYR A 193 32.18 4.14 3.84
N GLY A 194 33.24 4.69 4.44
CA GLY A 194 34.46 5.08 3.72
C GLY A 194 34.21 6.19 2.69
N ILE A 195 33.33 7.15 3.01
CA ILE A 195 33.00 8.28 2.12
C ILE A 195 33.95 9.43 2.43
N ASP A 196 34.59 9.98 1.40
CA ASP A 196 35.65 10.99 1.52
C ASP A 196 35.25 12.23 2.31
N ASN A 197 34.02 12.70 2.16
CA ASN A 197 33.54 13.92 2.81
C ASN A 197 32.03 13.98 2.94
N GLU A 198 31.56 14.86 3.85
CA GLU A 198 30.13 15.07 4.14
C GLU A 198 29.34 15.61 2.94
N ALA A 199 29.98 16.38 2.04
CA ALA A 199 29.33 16.89 0.84
C ALA A 199 28.92 15.75 -0.10
N THR A 200 29.79 14.76 -0.27
CA THR A 200 29.51 13.53 -1.04
C THR A 200 28.35 12.75 -0.41
N ALA A 201 28.39 12.50 0.91
CA ALA A 201 27.30 11.82 1.62
C ALA A 201 25.98 12.59 1.50
N SER A 202 26.00 13.91 1.61
CA SER A 202 24.83 14.77 1.43
C SER A 202 24.26 14.68 0.00
N ASN A 203 25.12 14.62 -1.01
CA ASN A 203 24.68 14.46 -2.41
C ASN A 203 24.06 13.08 -2.65
N MET A 204 24.62 12.01 -2.07
CA MET A 204 24.03 10.67 -2.10
C MET A 204 22.61 10.70 -1.51
N LEU A 205 22.43 11.31 -0.32
CA LEU A 205 21.09 11.45 0.29
C LEU A 205 20.11 12.18 -0.60
N LYS A 206 20.52 13.32 -1.20
CA LYS A 206 19.66 14.10 -2.10
C LYS A 206 19.22 13.26 -3.31
N THR A 207 20.13 12.45 -3.85
CA THR A 207 19.86 11.63 -5.01
C THR A 207 18.87 10.50 -4.68
N VAL A 208 19.04 9.83 -3.53
CA VAL A 208 18.10 8.80 -3.07
C VAL A 208 16.71 9.41 -2.76
N LYS A 209 16.67 10.54 -2.06
CA LYS A 209 15.40 11.25 -1.77
C LYS A 209 14.64 11.62 -3.04
N ARG A 210 15.35 12.06 -4.09
CA ARG A 210 14.71 12.37 -5.37
C ARG A 210 14.13 11.14 -6.04
N LEU A 211 14.87 10.00 -6.07
CA LEU A 211 14.35 8.74 -6.60
C LEU A 211 13.16 8.25 -5.76
N PHE A 212 13.29 8.24 -4.43
CA PHE A 212 12.21 7.87 -3.52
C PHE A 212 10.92 8.66 -3.81
N ARG A 213 11.03 10.00 -3.92
CA ARG A 213 9.87 10.84 -4.24
C ARG A 213 9.26 10.48 -5.60
N SER A 214 10.08 10.25 -6.61
CA SER A 214 9.62 9.85 -7.95
C SER A 214 8.90 8.50 -7.95
N VAL A 215 9.47 7.51 -7.25
CA VAL A 215 8.86 6.17 -7.12
C VAL A 215 7.56 6.25 -6.31
N LEU A 216 7.56 6.98 -5.20
CA LEU A 216 6.35 7.19 -4.40
C LEU A 216 5.24 7.86 -5.21
N GLU A 217 5.56 8.92 -5.93
CA GLU A 217 4.61 9.61 -6.81
C GLU A 217 4.04 8.68 -7.89
N LYS A 218 4.89 7.84 -8.51
CA LYS A 218 4.47 6.80 -9.46
C LYS A 218 3.44 5.86 -8.85
N HIS A 219 3.68 5.37 -7.63
CA HIS A 219 2.74 4.48 -6.93
C HIS A 219 1.44 5.19 -6.54
N VAL A 220 1.53 6.41 -6.03
CA VAL A 220 0.36 7.21 -5.65
C VAL A 220 -0.52 7.52 -6.85
N ARG A 221 0.06 7.89 -7.99
CA ARG A 221 -0.69 8.13 -9.26
C ARG A 221 -1.53 6.93 -9.69
N GLN A 222 -1.17 5.72 -9.28
CA GLN A 222 -1.97 4.53 -9.59
C GLN A 222 -3.25 4.43 -8.74
N THR A 223 -3.32 5.13 -7.61
CA THR A 223 -4.40 4.99 -6.62
C THR A 223 -5.40 6.15 -6.61
N VAL A 224 -5.09 7.23 -7.30
CA VAL A 224 -5.91 8.45 -7.34
C VAL A 224 -6.23 8.88 -8.76
N ALA A 225 -7.30 9.67 -8.92
CA ALA A 225 -7.85 10.01 -10.21
C ALA A 225 -7.30 11.29 -10.85
N SER A 226 -6.82 12.23 -10.04
CA SER A 226 -6.39 13.56 -10.51
C SER A 226 -5.02 13.98 -9.99
N GLY A 227 -4.38 14.93 -10.67
CA GLY A 227 -3.09 15.48 -10.22
C GLY A 227 -3.17 16.16 -8.86
N GLU A 228 -4.27 16.85 -8.55
CA GLU A 228 -4.49 17.49 -7.24
C GLU A 228 -4.60 16.44 -6.12
N ALA A 229 -5.29 15.33 -6.38
CA ALA A 229 -5.39 14.22 -5.44
C ALA A 229 -4.03 13.54 -5.19
N VAL A 230 -3.11 13.53 -6.18
CA VAL A 230 -1.72 13.05 -5.99
C VAL A 230 -0.99 13.90 -4.97
N GLU A 231 -1.04 15.21 -5.10
CA GLU A 231 -0.34 16.13 -4.18
C GLU A 231 -0.89 16.05 -2.74
N GLU A 232 -2.20 15.88 -2.60
CA GLU A 232 -2.84 15.70 -1.30
C GLU A 232 -2.43 14.37 -0.66
N GLU A 233 -2.43 13.29 -1.43
CA GLU A 233 -2.03 11.96 -0.98
C GLU A 233 -0.56 11.93 -0.56
N LEU A 234 0.33 12.53 -1.35
CA LEU A 234 1.74 12.66 -1.00
C LEU A 234 1.93 13.43 0.31
N ARG A 235 1.21 14.53 0.51
CA ARG A 235 1.25 15.29 1.77
C ARG A 235 0.81 14.45 2.97
N GLU A 236 -0.23 13.63 2.83
CA GLU A 236 -0.68 12.72 3.89
C GLU A 236 0.35 11.64 4.21
N ILE A 237 1.01 11.07 3.19
CA ILE A 237 2.05 10.06 3.38
C ILE A 237 3.30 10.66 4.04
N PHE A 238 3.72 11.87 3.64
CA PHE A 238 4.84 12.54 4.30
C PHE A 238 4.54 12.90 5.76
N ARG A 239 3.32 13.35 6.09
CA ARG A 239 2.90 13.57 7.49
C ARG A 239 2.88 12.26 8.28
N PHE A 240 2.52 11.15 7.66
CA PHE A 240 2.57 9.83 8.29
C PHE A 240 4.01 9.46 8.67
N LEU A 241 4.98 9.63 7.75
CA LEU A 241 6.40 9.42 8.01
C LEU A 241 6.96 10.35 9.10
N GLU A 242 6.47 11.59 9.20
CA GLU A 242 6.88 12.53 10.25
C GLU A 242 6.36 12.12 11.63
N LYS A 243 5.14 11.57 11.72
CA LYS A 243 4.56 11.09 12.98
C LYS A 243 5.28 9.86 13.53
N GLU A 244 5.64 8.90 12.65
CA GLU A 244 6.44 7.73 13.02
C GLU A 244 7.81 8.12 13.60
N ARG A 245 8.29 9.33 13.31
CA ARG A 245 9.54 9.89 13.84
C ARG A 245 9.40 10.49 15.24
N THR A 246 8.18 10.71 15.72
CA THR A 246 7.90 11.48 16.95
C THR A 246 7.29 10.60 18.07
N ASN A 247 6.92 9.37 17.75
CA ASN A 247 6.46 8.34 18.71
C ASN A 247 7.59 7.37 19.03
#